data_04368f0cd769b10d1fc6a8efbd470109
#
_entry.id   04368f0cd769b10d1fc6a8efbd470109
#
_cell.length_a   1.000
_cell.length_b   1.000
_cell.length_c   1.000
_cell.angle_alpha   90.00
_cell.angle_beta   90.00
_cell.angle_gamma   90.00
#
_symmetry.space_group_name_H-M   'P 1'
#
loop_
_entity.id
_entity.type
_entity.pdbx_description
1 polymer ?
#
loop_
_entity_poly.entity_id
_entity_poly.type
_entity_poly.pdbx_seq_one_letter_code
_entity_poly.pdbx_strand_id
1 'polypeptide(L)'
;MDIPIPNHLVDQISDRCLRCYKEQQWYGENFLYDFIGDTDVAGQRILEIGCAEAGLLKFYQEKGAICSGLELSDVRFNNAILLNQVNSLHLFQANICDPETYASELTEPYNTIVIRDVIEHIDNKKTALKNIFELLRPNGKLFISFPPKYCAYAGHQQTAPRILGKIPYLHLLPDFIYKTYLKVIGCPEKKIDYLISTK
;
A
#
# COMPACT_ATOMS: atom_id res chain seq x y z
N MET A 1 14.61 -10.90 -10.98
CA MET A 1 15.34 -11.74 -10.01
C MET A 1 14.34 -12.66 -9.32
N ASP A 2 14.63 -13.97 -9.25
CA ASP A 2 13.77 -14.88 -8.49
C ASP A 2 14.06 -14.66 -7.01
N ILE A 3 13.03 -14.34 -6.26
CA ILE A 3 13.11 -14.17 -4.81
C ILE A 3 13.36 -15.57 -4.22
N PRO A 4 14.42 -15.80 -3.45
CA PRO A 4 14.58 -17.04 -2.75
C PRO A 4 13.60 -17.11 -1.57
N ILE A 5 12.35 -17.44 -1.88
CA ILE A 5 11.37 -17.77 -0.84
C ILE A 5 11.74 -19.18 -0.37
N PRO A 6 11.94 -19.39 0.93
CA PRO A 6 12.19 -20.72 1.46
C PRO A 6 11.07 -21.68 1.03
N ASN A 7 11.43 -22.85 0.48
CA ASN A 7 10.47 -23.80 -0.10
C ASN A 7 9.32 -24.18 0.85
N HIS A 8 9.55 -24.18 2.16
CA HIS A 8 8.52 -24.48 3.17
C HIS A 8 7.46 -23.37 3.34
N LEU A 9 7.69 -22.17 2.81
CA LEU A 9 6.75 -21.04 2.88
C LEU A 9 5.90 -20.93 1.61
N VAL A 10 6.32 -21.53 0.51
CA VAL A 10 5.60 -21.46 -0.80
C VAL A 10 4.17 -21.99 -0.66
N ASP A 11 3.97 -23.06 0.11
CA ASP A 11 2.64 -23.65 0.33
C ASP A 11 1.72 -22.81 1.24
N GLN A 12 2.29 -21.85 1.99
CA GLN A 12 1.55 -20.98 2.91
C GLN A 12 1.18 -19.63 2.30
N ILE A 13 1.77 -19.29 1.17
CA ILE A 13 1.62 -17.98 0.53
C ILE A 13 0.82 -18.14 -0.77
N SER A 14 -0.28 -17.42 -0.91
CA SER A 14 -1.08 -17.46 -2.13
C SER A 14 -0.35 -16.83 -3.33
N ASP A 15 -0.62 -17.33 -4.54
CA ASP A 15 -0.11 -16.76 -5.80
C ASP A 15 -0.39 -15.25 -5.93
N ARG A 16 -1.51 -14.81 -5.38
CA ARG A 16 -1.88 -13.38 -5.36
C ARG A 16 -0.90 -12.58 -4.50
N CYS A 17 -0.57 -13.08 -3.32
CA CYS A 17 0.35 -12.45 -2.40
C CYS A 17 1.74 -12.31 -3.04
N LEU A 18 2.25 -13.39 -3.65
CA LEU A 18 3.52 -13.39 -4.36
C LEU A 18 3.55 -12.40 -5.53
N ARG A 19 2.47 -12.31 -6.30
CA ARG A 19 2.37 -11.32 -7.39
C ARG A 19 2.39 -9.91 -6.86
N CYS A 20 1.64 -9.60 -5.79
CA CYS A 20 1.64 -8.27 -5.18
C CYS A 20 3.04 -7.89 -4.68
N TYR A 21 3.72 -8.80 -4.02
CA TYR A 21 5.09 -8.59 -3.54
C TYR A 21 6.07 -8.28 -4.69
N LYS A 22 6.04 -9.08 -5.76
CA LYS A 22 6.87 -8.87 -6.97
C LYS A 22 6.53 -7.57 -7.70
N GLU A 23 5.26 -7.23 -7.79
CA GLU A 23 4.80 -5.96 -8.37
C GLU A 23 5.31 -4.76 -7.58
N GLN A 24 5.30 -4.83 -6.26
CA GLN A 24 5.83 -3.79 -5.40
C GLN A 24 7.35 -3.60 -5.59
N GLN A 25 8.10 -4.69 -5.69
CA GLN A 25 9.54 -4.63 -5.99
C GLN A 25 9.79 -4.01 -7.37
N TRP A 26 9.06 -4.48 -8.38
CA TRP A 26 9.15 -3.95 -9.74
C TRP A 26 8.85 -2.45 -9.79
N TYR A 27 7.84 -2.00 -9.06
CA TYR A 27 7.47 -0.58 -8.97
C TYR A 27 8.59 0.25 -8.34
N GLY A 28 9.23 -0.25 -7.30
CA GLY A 28 10.40 0.37 -6.69
C GLY A 28 11.54 0.51 -7.69
N GLU A 29 11.87 -0.57 -8.38
CA GLU A 29 13.01 -0.65 -9.30
C GLU A 29 12.82 0.18 -10.57
N ASN A 30 11.61 0.16 -11.16
CA ASN A 30 11.38 0.69 -12.52
C ASN A 30 10.69 2.06 -12.53
N PHE A 31 10.24 2.55 -11.39
CA PHE A 31 9.55 3.82 -11.33
C PHE A 31 9.95 4.68 -10.11
N LEU A 32 9.72 4.20 -8.89
CA LEU A 32 9.78 5.06 -7.73
C LEU A 32 11.20 5.54 -7.40
N TYR A 33 12.19 4.67 -7.57
CA TYR A 33 13.59 4.98 -7.29
C TYR A 33 14.08 6.18 -8.13
N ASP A 34 13.84 6.11 -9.44
CA ASP A 34 14.22 7.19 -10.36
C ASP A 34 13.34 8.44 -10.16
N PHE A 35 12.04 8.26 -9.87
CA PHE A 35 11.11 9.37 -9.66
C PHE A 35 11.47 10.21 -8.42
N ILE A 36 11.84 9.58 -7.32
CA ILE A 36 12.26 10.28 -6.10
C ILE A 36 13.63 10.99 -6.33
N GLY A 37 14.42 10.51 -7.30
CA GLY A 37 15.69 11.11 -7.68
C GLY A 37 16.80 10.94 -6.64
N ASP A 38 16.68 9.95 -5.75
CA ASP A 38 17.72 9.59 -4.82
C ASP A 38 18.64 8.54 -5.46
N THR A 39 19.81 8.98 -5.93
CA THR A 39 20.80 8.10 -6.57
C THR A 39 21.53 7.21 -5.57
N ASP A 40 21.53 7.58 -4.28
CA ASP A 40 22.10 6.79 -3.19
C ASP A 40 21.18 6.83 -1.98
N VAL A 41 20.59 5.67 -1.67
CA VAL A 41 19.71 5.49 -0.50
C VAL A 41 20.40 4.71 0.62
N ALA A 42 21.68 4.37 0.46
CA ALA A 42 22.42 3.61 1.48
C ALA A 42 22.45 4.38 2.81
N GLY A 43 22.03 3.71 3.89
CA GLY A 43 21.88 4.31 5.22
C GLY A 43 20.73 5.29 5.39
N GLN A 44 19.97 5.61 4.34
CA GLN A 44 18.76 6.43 4.47
C GLN A 44 17.61 5.63 5.11
N ARG A 45 16.81 6.32 5.92
CA ARG A 45 15.64 5.74 6.56
C ARG A 45 14.41 5.96 5.67
N ILE A 46 13.75 4.88 5.29
CA ILE A 46 12.57 4.88 4.43
C ILE A 46 11.41 4.23 5.18
N LEU A 47 10.25 4.90 5.19
CA LEU A 47 9.00 4.39 5.76
C LEU A 47 7.97 4.24 4.63
N GLU A 48 7.34 3.08 4.55
CA GLU A 48 6.15 2.88 3.72
C GLU A 48 4.90 2.72 4.60
N ILE A 49 3.89 3.56 4.35
CA ILE A 49 2.60 3.51 5.04
C ILE A 49 1.62 2.75 4.16
N GLY A 50 1.03 1.67 4.70
CA GLY A 50 0.27 0.68 3.94
C GLY A 50 1.18 -0.18 3.09
N CYS A 51 2.25 -0.71 3.70
CA CYS A 51 3.29 -1.46 2.98
C CYS A 51 2.82 -2.81 2.42
N ALA A 52 1.63 -3.25 2.78
CA ALA A 52 1.04 -4.51 2.32
C ALA A 52 2.02 -5.69 2.49
N GLU A 53 2.48 -6.30 1.42
CA GLU A 53 3.43 -7.42 1.43
C GLU A 53 4.90 -6.96 1.60
N ALA A 54 5.18 -5.66 1.67
CA ALA A 54 6.48 -5.01 1.87
C ALA A 54 7.54 -5.27 0.77
N GLY A 55 7.10 -5.59 -0.45
CA GLY A 55 8.02 -5.80 -1.58
C GLY A 55 8.78 -4.54 -2.00
N LEU A 56 8.18 -3.36 -1.87
CA LEU A 56 8.84 -2.08 -2.13
C LEU A 56 9.98 -1.84 -1.12
N LEU A 57 9.73 -2.07 0.15
CA LEU A 57 10.74 -1.93 1.20
C LEU A 57 11.89 -2.91 1.02
N LYS A 58 11.60 -4.13 0.56
CA LYS A 58 12.64 -5.11 0.22
C LYS A 58 13.58 -4.59 -0.86
N PHE A 59 13.04 -3.98 -1.91
CA PHE A 59 13.86 -3.35 -2.96
C PHE A 59 14.79 -2.27 -2.39
N TYR A 60 14.28 -1.36 -1.56
CA TYR A 60 15.10 -0.31 -0.96
C TYR A 60 16.14 -0.86 0.03
N GLN A 61 15.79 -1.90 0.78
CA GLN A 61 16.75 -2.58 1.67
C GLN A 61 17.92 -3.17 0.88
N GLU A 62 17.68 -3.76 -0.28
CA GLU A 62 18.73 -4.29 -1.17
C GLU A 62 19.66 -3.19 -1.70
N LYS A 63 19.19 -1.93 -1.71
CA LYS A 63 20.00 -0.74 -2.00
C LYS A 63 20.69 -0.15 -0.76
N GLY A 64 20.61 -0.83 0.39
CA GLY A 64 21.26 -0.42 1.64
C GLY A 64 20.46 0.55 2.50
N ALA A 65 19.18 0.81 2.21
CA ALA A 65 18.33 1.64 3.04
C ALA A 65 17.91 0.92 4.33
N ILE A 66 17.64 1.69 5.39
CA ILE A 66 17.00 1.24 6.63
C ILE A 66 15.51 1.39 6.46
N CYS A 67 14.78 0.27 6.34
CA CYS A 67 13.39 0.26 5.92
C CYS A 67 12.43 -0.10 7.05
N SER A 68 11.37 0.69 7.19
CA SER A 68 10.25 0.42 8.09
C SER A 68 8.93 0.44 7.33
N GLY A 69 7.96 -0.36 7.77
CA GLY A 69 6.63 -0.43 7.16
C GLY A 69 5.52 -0.48 8.18
N LEU A 70 4.45 0.30 7.94
CA LEU A 70 3.20 0.21 8.66
C LEU A 70 2.14 -0.45 7.78
N GLU A 71 1.45 -1.44 8.31
CA GLU A 71 0.31 -2.09 7.65
C GLU A 71 -0.82 -2.29 8.66
N LEU A 72 -2.03 -1.91 8.29
CA LEU A 72 -3.20 -2.01 9.16
C LEU A 72 -3.88 -3.38 9.07
N SER A 73 -3.85 -4.01 7.92
CA SER A 73 -4.51 -5.30 7.68
C SER A 73 -3.72 -6.46 8.26
N ASP A 74 -4.33 -7.21 9.20
CA ASP A 74 -3.76 -8.42 9.80
C ASP A 74 -3.24 -9.40 8.75
N VAL A 75 -4.04 -9.65 7.71
CA VAL A 75 -3.71 -10.62 6.66
C VAL A 75 -2.49 -10.18 5.86
N ARG A 76 -2.43 -8.89 5.48
CA ARG A 76 -1.29 -8.36 4.71
C ARG A 76 -0.04 -8.26 5.57
N PHE A 77 -0.17 -7.80 6.80
CA PHE A 77 0.93 -7.75 7.74
C PHE A 77 1.56 -9.14 7.96
N ASN A 78 0.74 -10.17 8.22
CA ASN A 78 1.24 -11.54 8.37
C ASN A 78 1.93 -12.05 7.10
N ASN A 79 1.40 -11.74 5.92
CA ASN A 79 2.06 -12.05 4.65
C ASN A 79 3.40 -11.33 4.51
N ALA A 80 3.47 -10.04 4.90
CA ALA A 80 4.72 -9.28 4.87
C ALA A 80 5.78 -9.91 5.78
N ILE A 81 5.40 -10.31 7.00
CA ILE A 81 6.30 -11.02 7.93
C ILE A 81 6.80 -12.32 7.32
N LEU A 82 5.91 -13.15 6.76
CA LEU A 82 6.28 -14.42 6.12
C LEU A 82 7.25 -14.23 4.95
N LEU A 83 6.98 -13.28 4.07
CA LEU A 83 7.81 -13.00 2.89
C LEU A 83 9.17 -12.40 3.22
N ASN A 84 9.31 -11.76 4.38
CA ASN A 84 10.49 -11.00 4.77
C ASN A 84 11.21 -11.58 6.00
N GLN A 85 10.98 -12.85 6.36
CA GLN A 85 11.58 -13.49 7.54
C GLN A 85 13.11 -13.43 7.59
N VAL A 86 13.76 -13.43 6.44
CA VAL A 86 15.24 -13.37 6.32
C VAL A 86 15.76 -11.95 6.06
N ASN A 87 14.87 -10.96 6.06
CA ASN A 87 15.19 -9.58 5.76
C ASN A 87 15.20 -8.74 7.04
N SER A 88 16.01 -7.69 7.07
CA SER A 88 16.09 -6.76 8.21
C SER A 88 15.07 -5.61 8.06
N LEU A 89 13.81 -5.92 7.70
CA LEU A 89 12.73 -4.95 7.64
C LEU A 89 12.09 -4.76 9.02
N HIS A 90 11.83 -3.52 9.40
CA HIS A 90 11.09 -3.17 10.61
C HIS A 90 9.60 -3.00 10.26
N LEU A 91 8.81 -4.06 10.42
CA LEU A 91 7.39 -4.08 10.05
C LEU A 91 6.51 -4.03 11.29
N PHE A 92 5.50 -3.15 11.28
CA PHE A 92 4.58 -2.93 12.41
C PHE A 92 3.14 -3.01 11.93
N GLN A 93 2.32 -3.70 12.70
CA GLN A 93 0.87 -3.65 12.51
C GLN A 93 0.33 -2.40 13.21
N ALA A 94 0.09 -1.33 12.45
CA ALA A 94 -0.21 -0.04 13.03
C ALA A 94 -1.11 0.84 12.15
N ASN A 95 -1.76 1.80 12.80
CA ASN A 95 -2.60 2.81 12.15
C ASN A 95 -1.90 4.17 12.17
N ILE A 96 -1.59 4.72 11.02
CA ILE A 96 -0.94 6.05 10.93
C ILE A 96 -1.75 7.18 11.60
N CYS A 97 -3.05 7.01 11.74
CA CYS A 97 -3.89 7.97 12.46
C CYS A 97 -3.82 7.85 14.00
N ASP A 98 -3.20 6.76 14.50
CA ASP A 98 -3.11 6.46 15.92
C ASP A 98 -1.64 6.27 16.34
N PRO A 99 -0.95 7.35 16.79
CA PRO A 99 0.45 7.30 17.18
C PRO A 99 0.76 6.29 18.30
N GLU A 100 -0.19 5.94 19.15
CA GLU A 100 0.03 4.97 20.23
C GLU A 100 0.40 3.59 19.68
N THR A 101 0.01 3.29 18.44
CA THR A 101 0.28 2.00 17.80
C THR A 101 1.70 1.86 17.24
N TYR A 102 2.47 2.96 17.11
CA TYR A 102 3.80 2.90 16.50
C TYR A 102 4.86 3.84 17.11
N ALA A 103 4.50 4.80 17.96
CA ALA A 103 5.43 5.84 18.41
C ALA A 103 6.60 5.29 19.24
N SER A 104 6.41 4.18 19.96
CA SER A 104 7.48 3.51 20.70
C SER A 104 8.56 2.92 19.79
N GLU A 105 8.21 2.58 18.55
CA GLU A 105 9.04 1.88 17.58
C GLU A 105 9.66 2.82 16.54
N LEU A 106 8.89 3.84 16.11
CA LEU A 106 9.32 4.80 15.09
C LEU A 106 9.91 6.07 15.74
N THR A 107 11.00 5.90 16.48
CA THR A 107 11.63 6.97 17.28
C THR A 107 12.53 7.91 16.48
N GLU A 108 13.01 7.47 15.32
CA GLU A 108 13.95 8.23 14.49
C GLU A 108 13.27 8.74 13.22
N PRO A 109 13.53 10.01 12.82
CA PRO A 109 12.87 10.59 11.66
C PRO A 109 13.34 9.96 10.33
N TYR A 110 12.47 10.00 9.33
CA TYR A 110 12.66 9.37 8.03
C TYR A 110 13.12 10.36 6.96
N ASN A 111 14.03 9.89 6.10
CA ASN A 111 14.48 10.61 4.91
C ASN A 111 13.37 10.69 3.86
N THR A 112 12.67 9.57 3.68
CA THR A 112 11.60 9.42 2.70
C THR A 112 10.46 8.64 3.32
N ILE A 113 9.24 9.15 3.14
CA ILE A 113 8.00 8.42 3.47
C ILE A 113 7.23 8.20 2.18
N VAL A 114 6.76 6.97 1.99
CA VAL A 114 5.99 6.54 0.81
C VAL A 114 4.58 6.17 1.24
N ILE A 115 3.58 6.69 0.51
CA ILE A 115 2.18 6.28 0.61
C ILE A 115 1.69 5.99 -0.80
N ARG A 116 1.48 4.73 -1.12
CA ARG A 116 1.07 4.31 -2.45
C ARG A 116 -0.30 3.65 -2.43
N ASP A 117 -1.28 4.33 -3.04
CA ASP A 117 -2.67 3.85 -3.17
C ASP A 117 -3.30 3.45 -1.81
N VAL A 118 -3.05 4.29 -0.78
CA VAL A 118 -3.52 4.11 0.60
C VAL A 118 -4.27 5.33 1.10
N ILE A 119 -3.83 6.54 0.72
CA ILE A 119 -4.39 7.79 1.29
C ILE A 119 -5.90 7.93 1.02
N GLU A 120 -6.41 7.38 -0.08
CA GLU A 120 -7.83 7.37 -0.41
C GLU A 120 -8.67 6.54 0.57
N HIS A 121 -8.06 5.54 1.22
CA HIS A 121 -8.69 4.65 2.19
C HIS A 121 -8.62 5.16 3.63
N ILE A 122 -7.90 6.24 3.89
CA ILE A 122 -7.78 6.84 5.21
C ILE A 122 -8.93 7.84 5.43
N ASP A 123 -9.78 7.60 6.44
CA ASP A 123 -10.90 8.49 6.76
C ASP A 123 -10.41 9.87 7.23
N ASN A 124 -9.51 9.90 8.20
CA ASN A 124 -8.95 11.13 8.76
C ASN A 124 -7.61 11.50 8.11
N LYS A 125 -7.66 11.92 6.85
CA LYS A 125 -6.47 12.31 6.07
C LYS A 125 -5.67 13.43 6.73
N LYS A 126 -6.35 14.38 7.42
CA LYS A 126 -5.69 15.49 8.11
C LYS A 126 -4.80 14.99 9.26
N THR A 127 -5.31 14.09 10.08
CA THR A 127 -4.53 13.48 11.17
C THR A 127 -3.39 12.64 10.61
N ALA A 128 -3.65 11.82 9.58
CA ALA A 128 -2.60 11.03 8.95
C ALA A 128 -1.46 11.91 8.42
N LEU A 129 -1.78 12.97 7.67
CA LEU A 129 -0.77 13.88 7.12
C LEU A 129 0.02 14.62 8.21
N LYS A 130 -0.65 15.02 9.30
CA LYS A 130 0.03 15.61 10.45
C LYS A 130 1.05 14.63 11.05
N ASN A 131 0.63 13.42 11.34
CA ASN A 131 1.50 12.40 11.94
C ASN A 131 2.66 12.02 11.00
N ILE A 132 2.41 11.95 9.69
CA ILE A 132 3.44 11.72 8.67
C ILE A 132 4.48 12.84 8.67
N PHE A 133 4.01 14.09 8.77
CA PHE A 133 4.91 15.24 8.82
C PHE A 133 5.81 15.21 10.06
N GLU A 134 5.30 14.75 11.20
CA GLU A 134 6.07 14.58 12.45
C GLU A 134 7.13 13.47 12.33
N LEU A 135 6.90 12.45 11.50
CA LEU A 135 7.84 11.37 11.23
C LEU A 135 8.90 11.75 10.18
N LEU A 136 8.70 12.80 9.39
CA LEU A 136 9.68 13.27 8.41
C LEU A 136 10.77 14.12 9.06
N ARG A 137 12.01 13.88 8.66
CA ARG A 137 13.11 14.80 9.01
C ARG A 137 12.97 16.13 8.26
N PRO A 138 13.62 17.21 8.72
CA PRO A 138 13.76 18.44 7.93
C PRO A 138 14.33 18.14 6.53
N ASN A 139 13.67 18.66 5.49
CA ASN A 139 13.99 18.39 4.07
C ASN A 139 13.79 16.92 3.64
N GLY A 140 13.08 16.12 4.42
CA GLY A 140 12.65 14.78 4.02
C GLY A 140 11.64 14.83 2.89
N LYS A 141 11.52 13.74 2.13
CA LYS A 141 10.61 13.62 0.99
C LYS A 141 9.37 12.81 1.36
N LEU A 142 8.22 13.29 0.92
CA LEU A 142 6.96 12.53 0.99
C LEU A 142 6.49 12.21 -0.42
N PHE A 143 6.42 10.92 -0.74
CA PHE A 143 5.79 10.45 -1.96
C PHE A 143 4.37 9.99 -1.67
N ILE A 144 3.38 10.51 -2.42
CA ILE A 144 2.00 10.06 -2.34
C ILE A 144 1.50 9.74 -3.74
N SER A 145 0.96 8.53 -3.94
CA SER A 145 0.16 8.19 -5.11
C SER A 145 -1.26 7.79 -4.72
N PHE A 146 -2.20 8.14 -5.57
CA PHE A 146 -3.61 7.78 -5.44
C PHE A 146 -4.32 7.90 -6.79
N PRO A 147 -5.37 7.12 -7.05
CA PRO A 147 -6.16 7.25 -8.27
C PRO A 147 -6.94 8.59 -8.26
N PRO A 148 -6.75 9.48 -9.25
CA PRO A 148 -7.54 10.70 -9.36
C PRO A 148 -9.04 10.38 -9.48
N LYS A 149 -9.91 11.13 -8.78
CA LYS A 149 -11.36 10.91 -8.76
C LYS A 149 -12.01 10.70 -10.14
N TYR A 150 -11.51 11.40 -11.15
CA TYR A 150 -12.06 11.34 -12.50
C TYR A 150 -11.28 10.45 -13.45
N CYS A 151 -10.38 9.60 -12.96
CA CYS A 151 -9.78 8.56 -13.80
C CYS A 151 -10.77 7.40 -14.03
N ALA A 152 -10.51 6.61 -15.07
CA ALA A 152 -11.44 5.57 -15.53
C ALA A 152 -11.86 4.56 -14.44
N TYR A 153 -10.97 4.30 -13.48
CA TYR A 153 -11.14 3.25 -12.46
C TYR A 153 -10.90 3.74 -11.03
N ALA A 154 -11.11 5.02 -10.74
CA ALA A 154 -10.90 5.61 -9.41
C ALA A 154 -11.72 4.91 -8.29
N GLY A 155 -12.91 4.41 -8.61
CA GLY A 155 -13.74 3.65 -7.68
C GLY A 155 -13.42 2.15 -7.62
N HIS A 156 -12.23 1.74 -8.01
CA HIS A 156 -11.77 0.33 -8.00
C HIS A 156 -12.70 -0.67 -8.71
N GLN A 157 -13.58 -0.20 -9.62
CA GLN A 157 -14.56 -1.04 -10.31
C GLN A 157 -13.93 -2.11 -11.21
N GLN A 158 -12.65 -1.98 -11.61
CA GLN A 158 -11.91 -3.05 -12.28
C GLN A 158 -11.81 -4.34 -11.43
N THR A 159 -11.99 -4.22 -10.11
CA THR A 159 -12.00 -5.37 -9.19
C THR A 159 -13.38 -6.03 -9.04
N ALA A 160 -14.41 -5.52 -9.71
CA ALA A 160 -15.73 -6.12 -9.71
C ALA A 160 -15.69 -7.54 -10.28
N PRO A 161 -16.46 -8.50 -9.72
CA PRO A 161 -16.43 -9.90 -10.16
C PRO A 161 -17.09 -10.11 -11.54
N ARG A 162 -17.95 -9.19 -11.98
CA ARG A 162 -18.67 -9.26 -13.25
C ARG A 162 -18.06 -8.27 -14.26
N ILE A 163 -17.97 -8.67 -15.53
CA ILE A 163 -17.43 -7.82 -16.62
C ILE A 163 -18.19 -6.48 -16.70
N LEU A 164 -19.52 -6.51 -16.60
CA LEU A 164 -20.33 -5.29 -16.63
C LEU A 164 -20.05 -4.35 -15.44
N GLY A 165 -19.58 -4.87 -14.30
CA GLY A 165 -19.16 -4.05 -13.17
C GLY A 165 -17.80 -3.36 -13.38
N LYS A 166 -17.02 -3.76 -14.41
CA LYS A 166 -15.70 -3.23 -14.74
C LYS A 166 -15.72 -2.09 -15.77
N ILE A 167 -16.91 -1.60 -16.13
CA ILE A 167 -17.04 -0.49 -17.08
C ILE A 167 -16.37 0.77 -16.48
N PRO A 168 -15.50 1.45 -17.25
CA PRO A 168 -14.88 2.71 -16.81
C PRO A 168 -15.92 3.76 -16.40
N TYR A 169 -15.55 4.60 -15.43
CA TYR A 169 -16.35 5.75 -14.96
C TYR A 169 -17.67 5.41 -14.25
N LEU A 170 -18.04 4.15 -14.04
CA LEU A 170 -19.25 3.78 -13.28
C LEU A 170 -19.31 4.39 -11.88
N HIS A 171 -18.15 4.59 -11.25
CA HIS A 171 -18.05 5.20 -9.93
C HIS A 171 -18.51 6.67 -9.91
N LEU A 172 -18.60 7.35 -11.05
CA LEU A 172 -19.11 8.73 -11.13
C LEU A 172 -20.62 8.81 -11.04
N LEU A 173 -21.34 7.69 -11.19
CA LEU A 173 -22.79 7.67 -11.00
C LEU A 173 -23.15 8.01 -9.54
N PRO A 174 -24.31 8.65 -9.29
CA PRO A 174 -24.85 8.78 -7.93
C PRO A 174 -24.90 7.41 -7.22
N ASP A 175 -24.62 7.39 -5.92
CA ASP A 175 -24.46 6.13 -5.15
C ASP A 175 -25.66 5.18 -5.28
N PHE A 176 -26.89 5.74 -5.24
CA PHE A 176 -28.10 4.93 -5.34
C PHE A 176 -28.23 4.28 -6.72
N ILE A 177 -27.84 4.95 -7.81
CA ILE A 177 -27.84 4.40 -9.17
C ILE A 177 -26.77 3.34 -9.29
N TYR A 178 -25.54 3.64 -8.85
CA TYR A 178 -24.42 2.70 -8.94
C TYR A 178 -24.67 1.45 -8.09
N LYS A 179 -25.16 1.61 -6.87
CA LYS A 179 -25.53 0.49 -5.99
C LYS A 179 -26.61 -0.38 -6.61
N THR A 180 -27.67 0.21 -7.19
CA THR A 180 -28.74 -0.51 -7.88
C THR A 180 -28.20 -1.26 -9.09
N TYR A 181 -27.37 -0.61 -9.91
CA TYR A 181 -26.73 -1.24 -11.06
C TYR A 181 -25.90 -2.47 -10.66
N LEU A 182 -25.04 -2.33 -9.65
CA LEU A 182 -24.20 -3.43 -9.16
C LEU A 182 -25.05 -4.61 -8.64
N LYS A 183 -26.19 -4.35 -7.97
CA LYS A 183 -27.13 -5.38 -7.54
C LYS A 183 -27.74 -6.11 -8.74
N VAL A 184 -28.22 -5.37 -9.74
CA VAL A 184 -28.85 -5.95 -10.95
C VAL A 184 -27.89 -6.89 -11.70
N ILE A 185 -26.59 -6.53 -11.79
CA ILE A 185 -25.59 -7.38 -12.43
C ILE A 185 -25.09 -8.53 -11.54
N GLY A 186 -25.67 -8.72 -10.34
CA GLY A 186 -25.35 -9.83 -9.43
C GLY A 186 -24.02 -9.68 -8.71
N CYS A 187 -23.59 -8.45 -8.38
CA CYS A 187 -22.43 -8.22 -7.56
C CYS A 187 -22.73 -8.55 -6.08
N PRO A 188 -21.84 -9.28 -5.36
CA PRO A 188 -22.04 -9.57 -3.93
C PRO A 188 -22.10 -8.31 -3.07
N GLU A 189 -22.94 -8.30 -2.04
CA GLU A 189 -23.20 -7.10 -1.22
C GLU A 189 -21.95 -6.53 -0.57
N LYS A 190 -21.09 -7.37 0.03
CA LYS A 190 -19.78 -6.95 0.57
C LYS A 190 -18.91 -6.23 -0.47
N LYS A 191 -18.98 -6.66 -1.73
CA LYS A 191 -18.21 -6.03 -2.80
C LYS A 191 -18.84 -4.72 -3.25
N ILE A 192 -20.17 -4.63 -3.22
CA ILE A 192 -20.91 -3.38 -3.49
C ILE A 192 -20.53 -2.32 -2.46
N ASP A 193 -20.56 -2.66 -1.18
CA ASP A 193 -20.22 -1.73 -0.09
C ASP A 193 -18.75 -1.24 -0.23
N TYR A 194 -17.83 -2.13 -0.55
CA TYR A 194 -16.45 -1.76 -0.85
C TYR A 194 -16.36 -0.78 -2.04
N LEU A 195 -17.02 -1.08 -3.17
CA LEU A 195 -16.97 -0.24 -4.37
C LEU A 195 -17.64 1.13 -4.16
N ILE A 196 -18.61 1.23 -3.27
CA ILE A 196 -19.24 2.51 -2.91
C ILE A 196 -18.33 3.31 -1.96
N SER A 197 -17.68 2.66 -1.00
CA SER A 197 -16.79 3.35 -0.05
C SER A 197 -15.50 3.89 -0.66
N THR A 198 -15.10 3.37 -1.83
CA THR A 198 -13.86 3.74 -2.53
C THR A 198 -14.06 4.74 -3.69
N LYS A 199 -15.22 5.36 -3.80
CA LYS A 199 -15.56 6.33 -4.86
C LYS A 199 -14.87 7.67 -4.70
#